data_7a3ee9b7f69095458e215cf3a4980c86
#
_entry.id   7a3ee9b7f69095458e215cf3a4980c86
#
_cell.length_a   1.000
_cell.length_b   1.000
_cell.length_c   1.000
_cell.angle_alpha   90.00
_cell.angle_beta   90.00
_cell.angle_gamma   90.00
#
_symmetry.space_group_name_H-M   'P 1'
#
loop_
_entity.id
_entity.type
_entity.pdbx_description
1 polymer ?
#
loop_
_entity_poly.entity_id
_entity_poly.type
_entity_poly.pdbx_seq_one_letter_code
_entity_poly.pdbx_strand_id
1 'polypeptide(L)'
;MAEKKIVETPLMKQFFEMKKKHPDAIMLYRVGDFYETFSTDAVTASEILGITLTKRANGPGQHIELAGFPHHALDTYLPKLVRAGKRVAICEQLEDPKLTKKLVKRGITELVTPGVAINGNMLDYRENNFLGAVHFGKNACGVAFLDISTGEFLTAEGTIDYIDKLLANFSPKEVLVERSCKKRFDQSFTAKYLTFELDDWMMTGEAAHDRLLKQFETKSLKGFGVDKMHNAIVASGAILFYLDLTQHTQISHITSLARIEEEKFVRLDRFTVRNLELVEPMCEDGKSLLNVIDRTVCPMGARLLRRWTLFRPARRGGAFLQRPRGTRTDSTPTGTGRRHGEAGVESGGGKNLATGDGADEKCSQRGGTDQDVLRRCRQCRAAVVRRTT
;
A
#
# COMPACT_ATOMS: atom_id res chain seq x y z
N MET A 1 -29.82 -39.53 -20.82
CA MET A 1 -28.43 -39.40 -21.31
C MET A 1 -27.51 -39.45 -20.12
N ALA A 2 -26.63 -40.46 -20.03
CA ALA A 2 -25.72 -40.61 -18.88
C ALA A 2 -24.74 -39.42 -18.86
N GLU A 3 -24.71 -38.66 -17.78
CA GLU A 3 -23.67 -37.68 -17.51
C GLU A 3 -22.31 -38.36 -17.58
N LYS A 4 -21.53 -38.03 -18.62
CA LYS A 4 -20.15 -38.49 -18.69
C LYS A 4 -19.42 -37.92 -17.49
N LYS A 5 -19.08 -38.78 -16.51
CA LYS A 5 -18.19 -38.44 -15.40
C LYS A 5 -16.90 -37.87 -15.99
N ILE A 6 -16.67 -36.59 -15.80
CA ILE A 6 -15.44 -35.89 -16.18
C ILE A 6 -14.33 -36.49 -15.33
N VAL A 7 -13.43 -37.25 -15.94
CA VAL A 7 -12.24 -37.80 -15.25
C VAL A 7 -11.19 -36.71 -15.24
N GLU A 8 -11.21 -35.87 -14.22
CA GLU A 8 -10.17 -34.85 -13.99
C GLU A 8 -8.84 -35.51 -13.62
N THR A 9 -7.74 -34.96 -14.15
CA THR A 9 -6.41 -35.39 -13.73
C THR A 9 -6.18 -35.07 -12.24
N PRO A 10 -5.37 -35.87 -11.50
CA PRO A 10 -5.12 -35.60 -10.08
C PRO A 10 -4.62 -34.17 -9.78
N LEU A 11 -3.82 -33.61 -10.70
CA LEU A 11 -3.31 -32.23 -10.61
C LEU A 11 -4.46 -31.21 -10.71
N MET A 12 -5.37 -31.40 -11.67
CA MET A 12 -6.50 -30.48 -11.86
C MET A 12 -7.50 -30.56 -10.70
N LYS A 13 -7.69 -31.77 -10.16
CA LYS A 13 -8.52 -31.94 -8.95
C LYS A 13 -7.96 -31.13 -7.78
N GLN A 14 -6.66 -31.20 -7.54
CA GLN A 14 -5.98 -30.41 -6.50
C GLN A 14 -6.10 -28.90 -6.76
N PHE A 15 -5.95 -28.47 -8.02
CA PHE A 15 -6.13 -27.06 -8.42
C PHE A 15 -7.54 -26.57 -8.12
N PHE A 16 -8.58 -27.30 -8.56
CA PHE A 16 -9.98 -26.88 -8.34
C PHE A 16 -10.39 -26.89 -6.88
N GLU A 17 -9.84 -27.80 -6.07
CA GLU A 17 -10.07 -27.81 -4.62
C GLU A 17 -9.53 -26.53 -3.95
N MET A 18 -8.37 -26.02 -4.40
CA MET A 18 -7.82 -24.75 -3.91
C MET A 18 -8.58 -23.55 -4.48
N LYS A 19 -8.92 -23.58 -5.76
CA LYS A 19 -9.69 -22.51 -6.42
C LYS A 19 -11.05 -22.29 -5.77
N LYS A 20 -11.71 -23.34 -5.29
CA LYS A 20 -12.98 -23.24 -4.53
C LYS A 20 -12.86 -22.41 -3.26
N LYS A 21 -11.67 -22.34 -2.64
CA LYS A 21 -11.44 -21.55 -1.42
C LYS A 21 -11.25 -20.06 -1.75
N HIS A 22 -10.73 -19.76 -2.94
CA HIS A 22 -10.47 -18.40 -3.40
C HIS A 22 -10.98 -18.21 -4.83
N PRO A 23 -12.31 -18.21 -5.03
CA PRO A 23 -12.93 -18.19 -6.35
C PRO A 23 -12.65 -16.90 -7.13
N ASP A 24 -12.42 -15.81 -6.43
CA ASP A 24 -12.18 -14.45 -6.92
C ASP A 24 -10.70 -14.13 -7.22
N ALA A 25 -9.77 -14.98 -6.80
CA ALA A 25 -8.34 -14.79 -7.01
C ALA A 25 -7.83 -15.58 -8.23
N ILE A 26 -6.99 -14.96 -9.06
CA ILE A 26 -6.23 -15.66 -10.09
C ILE A 26 -5.21 -16.56 -9.40
N MET A 27 -5.27 -17.87 -9.68
CA MET A 27 -4.38 -18.81 -9.03
C MET A 27 -3.12 -19.03 -9.89
N LEU A 28 -1.96 -18.64 -9.37
CA LEU A 28 -0.66 -18.96 -9.91
C LEU A 28 -0.18 -20.28 -9.29
N TYR A 29 -0.33 -21.37 -10.02
CA TYR A 29 -0.11 -22.71 -9.54
C TYR A 29 1.25 -23.24 -9.97
N ARG A 30 2.13 -23.55 -9.02
CA ARG A 30 3.48 -24.01 -9.30
C ARG A 30 3.48 -25.41 -9.89
N VAL A 31 3.98 -25.54 -11.12
CA VAL A 31 4.17 -26.81 -11.81
C VAL A 31 5.59 -26.88 -12.36
N GLY A 32 6.47 -27.59 -11.65
CA GLY A 32 7.91 -27.60 -11.98
C GLY A 32 8.51 -26.20 -11.92
N ASP A 33 9.07 -25.76 -13.03
CA ASP A 33 9.72 -24.43 -13.14
C ASP A 33 8.79 -23.32 -13.62
N PHE A 34 7.47 -23.58 -13.69
CA PHE A 34 6.48 -22.61 -14.15
C PHE A 34 5.43 -22.33 -13.08
N TYR A 35 4.89 -21.10 -13.12
CA TYR A 35 3.57 -20.82 -12.60
C TYR A 35 2.58 -20.95 -13.73
N GLU A 36 1.65 -21.89 -13.59
CA GLU A 36 0.56 -22.15 -14.53
C GLU A 36 -0.76 -21.65 -13.94
N THR A 37 -1.61 -21.14 -14.78
CA THR A 37 -2.99 -20.79 -14.44
C THR A 37 -3.94 -21.42 -15.46
N PHE A 38 -5.15 -21.78 -15.04
CA PHE A 38 -6.05 -22.63 -15.81
C PHE A 38 -7.45 -22.01 -15.97
N SER A 39 -8.19 -22.45 -17.00
CA SER A 39 -9.59 -22.07 -17.25
C SER A 39 -9.73 -20.54 -17.42
N THR A 40 -10.75 -19.93 -16.80
CA THR A 40 -11.02 -18.49 -16.85
C THR A 40 -9.86 -17.64 -16.35
N ASP A 41 -9.09 -18.13 -15.36
CA ASP A 41 -7.93 -17.44 -14.85
C ASP A 41 -6.83 -17.33 -15.92
N ALA A 42 -6.66 -18.39 -16.73
CA ALA A 42 -5.69 -18.43 -17.84
C ALA A 42 -6.02 -17.37 -18.91
N VAL A 43 -7.29 -17.24 -19.27
CA VAL A 43 -7.74 -16.25 -20.24
C VAL A 43 -7.45 -14.83 -19.72
N THR A 44 -7.90 -14.56 -18.48
CA THR A 44 -7.68 -13.23 -17.86
C THR A 44 -6.20 -12.90 -17.69
N ALA A 45 -5.39 -13.87 -17.24
CA ALA A 45 -3.96 -13.68 -17.06
C ALA A 45 -3.25 -13.46 -18.42
N SER A 46 -3.62 -14.24 -19.46
CA SER A 46 -3.08 -14.07 -20.80
C SER A 46 -3.32 -12.67 -21.36
N GLU A 47 -4.53 -12.13 -21.22
CA GLU A 47 -4.90 -10.80 -21.66
C GLU A 47 -4.11 -9.70 -20.93
N ILE A 48 -4.01 -9.78 -19.59
CA ILE A 48 -3.33 -8.75 -18.79
C ILE A 48 -1.81 -8.80 -18.98
N LEU A 49 -1.24 -10.01 -19.02
CA LEU A 49 0.22 -10.20 -19.07
C LEU A 49 0.79 -10.14 -20.47
N GLY A 50 -0.06 -10.30 -21.51
CA GLY A 50 0.38 -10.42 -22.90
C GLY A 50 1.14 -11.72 -23.18
N ILE A 51 0.81 -12.82 -22.47
CA ILE A 51 1.42 -14.14 -22.64
C ILE A 51 0.51 -15.06 -23.47
N THR A 52 1.10 -16.08 -24.09
CA THR A 52 0.37 -17.01 -24.96
C THR A 52 -0.63 -17.86 -24.18
N LEU A 53 -1.90 -17.84 -24.62
CA LEU A 53 -2.92 -18.77 -24.14
C LEU A 53 -2.77 -20.08 -24.91
N THR A 54 -2.59 -21.19 -24.19
CA THR A 54 -2.45 -22.53 -24.72
C THR A 54 -3.55 -23.43 -24.15
N LYS A 55 -3.52 -24.71 -24.53
CA LYS A 55 -4.45 -25.73 -24.02
C LYS A 55 -3.70 -26.92 -23.46
N ARG A 56 -4.13 -27.42 -22.31
CA ARG A 56 -3.62 -28.61 -21.67
C ARG A 56 -4.66 -29.72 -21.71
N ALA A 57 -4.23 -30.95 -21.99
CA ALA A 57 -5.11 -32.10 -21.93
C ALA A 57 -5.53 -32.37 -20.46
N ASN A 58 -6.83 -32.53 -20.24
CA ASN A 58 -7.42 -32.81 -18.94
C ASN A 58 -8.30 -34.06 -19.03
N GLY A 59 -7.67 -35.21 -19.29
CA GLY A 59 -8.35 -36.48 -19.52
C GLY A 59 -8.67 -36.73 -21.00
N PRO A 60 -9.29 -37.89 -21.33
CA PRO A 60 -9.57 -38.32 -22.70
C PRO A 60 -10.48 -37.32 -23.44
N GLY A 61 -9.95 -36.66 -24.46
CA GLY A 61 -10.71 -35.78 -25.35
C GLY A 61 -11.12 -34.42 -24.72
N GLN A 62 -10.59 -34.06 -23.56
CA GLN A 62 -10.86 -32.79 -22.92
C GLN A 62 -9.60 -31.92 -22.84
N HIS A 63 -9.78 -30.62 -23.05
CA HIS A 63 -8.73 -29.62 -22.95
C HIS A 63 -9.20 -28.49 -22.05
N ILE A 64 -8.27 -27.92 -21.30
CA ILE A 64 -8.48 -26.73 -20.47
C ILE A 64 -7.51 -25.64 -20.91
N GLU A 65 -7.95 -24.41 -20.91
CA GLU A 65 -7.12 -23.25 -21.19
C GLU A 65 -6.00 -23.18 -20.17
N LEU A 66 -4.80 -22.87 -20.65
CA LEU A 66 -3.57 -22.77 -19.88
C LEU A 66 -2.82 -21.50 -20.29
N ALA A 67 -2.39 -20.73 -19.34
CA ALA A 67 -1.37 -19.71 -19.51
C ALA A 67 -0.34 -19.85 -18.40
N GLY A 68 0.91 -19.54 -18.66
CA GLY A 68 1.96 -19.68 -17.65
C GLY A 68 3.23 -18.94 -18.02
N PHE A 69 4.08 -18.76 -17.01
CA PHE A 69 5.38 -18.11 -17.15
C PHE A 69 6.40 -18.79 -16.21
N PRO A 70 7.71 -18.66 -16.48
CA PRO A 70 8.74 -19.23 -15.63
C PRO A 70 8.68 -18.66 -14.20
N HIS A 71 8.87 -19.51 -13.19
CA HIS A 71 8.72 -19.10 -11.78
C HIS A 71 9.63 -17.95 -11.37
N HIS A 72 10.85 -17.89 -11.89
CA HIS A 72 11.80 -16.82 -11.61
C HIS A 72 11.36 -15.46 -12.17
N ALA A 73 10.35 -15.43 -13.04
CA ALA A 73 9.77 -14.20 -13.58
C ALA A 73 8.56 -13.69 -12.78
N LEU A 74 8.27 -14.28 -11.61
CA LEU A 74 7.14 -13.88 -10.74
C LEU A 74 7.17 -12.37 -10.47
N ASP A 75 8.32 -11.81 -10.10
CA ASP A 75 8.49 -10.39 -9.79
C ASP A 75 8.19 -9.46 -10.97
N THR A 76 8.21 -9.98 -12.19
CA THR A 76 7.87 -9.21 -13.40
C THR A 76 6.38 -9.28 -13.74
N TYR A 77 5.75 -10.43 -13.55
CA TYR A 77 4.37 -10.67 -13.98
C TYR A 77 3.32 -10.41 -12.87
N LEU A 78 3.63 -10.76 -11.62
CA LEU A 78 2.73 -10.54 -10.48
C LEU A 78 2.31 -9.05 -10.33
N PRO A 79 3.23 -8.06 -10.44
CA PRO A 79 2.85 -6.65 -10.36
C PRO A 79 1.84 -6.21 -11.42
N LYS A 80 1.90 -6.79 -12.63
CA LYS A 80 0.96 -6.45 -13.70
C LYS A 80 -0.47 -6.90 -13.38
N LEU A 81 -0.62 -8.10 -12.82
CA LEU A 81 -1.92 -8.62 -12.39
C LEU A 81 -2.51 -7.79 -11.24
N VAL A 82 -1.69 -7.47 -10.23
CA VAL A 82 -2.11 -6.69 -9.07
C VAL A 82 -2.47 -5.26 -9.48
N ARG A 83 -1.68 -4.60 -10.34
CA ARG A 83 -1.99 -3.27 -10.88
C ARG A 83 -3.27 -3.25 -11.72
N ALA A 84 -3.59 -4.35 -12.39
CA ALA A 84 -4.87 -4.53 -13.08
C ALA A 84 -6.05 -4.78 -12.11
N GLY A 85 -5.85 -4.63 -10.80
CA GLY A 85 -6.89 -4.79 -9.78
C GLY A 85 -7.25 -6.25 -9.50
N LYS A 86 -6.41 -7.22 -9.90
CA LYS A 86 -6.67 -8.64 -9.66
C LYS A 86 -6.06 -9.10 -8.35
N ARG A 87 -6.78 -9.97 -7.65
CA ARG A 87 -6.28 -10.74 -6.51
C ARG A 87 -5.56 -11.96 -7.04
N VAL A 88 -4.41 -12.29 -6.49
CA VAL A 88 -3.56 -13.38 -6.97
C VAL A 88 -3.19 -14.29 -5.82
N ALA A 89 -3.55 -15.57 -5.93
CA ALA A 89 -3.15 -16.61 -4.99
C ALA A 89 -1.90 -17.32 -5.51
N ILE A 90 -0.80 -17.23 -4.78
CA ILE A 90 0.45 -17.90 -5.09
C ILE A 90 0.40 -19.27 -4.44
N CYS A 91 0.48 -20.32 -5.26
CA CYS A 91 0.41 -21.69 -4.82
C CYS A 91 1.75 -22.38 -5.07
N GLU A 92 2.46 -22.71 -3.98
CA GLU A 92 3.78 -23.35 -4.02
C GLU A 92 3.73 -24.84 -3.74
N GLN A 93 4.78 -25.53 -4.17
CA GLN A 93 5.05 -26.92 -3.83
C GLN A 93 5.56 -26.95 -2.38
N LEU A 94 4.86 -27.67 -1.51
CA LEU A 94 5.22 -27.82 -0.09
C LEU A 94 6.19 -28.97 0.17
N GLU A 95 6.44 -29.81 -0.86
CA GLU A 95 7.31 -30.97 -0.79
C GLU A 95 8.30 -30.94 -1.95
N ASP A 96 9.50 -31.48 -1.74
CA ASP A 96 10.50 -31.62 -2.82
C ASP A 96 10.00 -32.67 -3.85
N PRO A 97 9.83 -32.28 -5.14
CA PRO A 97 9.41 -33.21 -6.18
C PRO A 97 10.34 -34.42 -6.35
N LYS A 98 11.63 -34.27 -6.00
CA LYS A 98 12.61 -35.36 -6.12
C LYS A 98 12.46 -36.46 -5.06
N LEU A 99 11.84 -36.12 -3.93
CA LEU A 99 11.66 -37.04 -2.80
C LEU A 99 10.31 -37.76 -2.84
N THR A 100 9.37 -37.35 -3.69
CA THR A 100 8.00 -37.85 -3.70
C THR A 100 7.68 -38.56 -5.01
N LYS A 101 7.29 -39.84 -4.93
CA LYS A 101 6.79 -40.61 -6.09
C LYS A 101 5.31 -40.34 -6.40
N LYS A 102 4.60 -39.64 -5.53
CA LYS A 102 3.18 -39.24 -5.64
C LYS A 102 3.03 -37.83 -6.17
N LEU A 103 1.80 -37.39 -6.39
CA LEU A 103 1.50 -36.00 -6.67
C LEU A 103 2.01 -35.09 -5.52
N VAL A 104 2.91 -34.16 -5.82
CA VAL A 104 3.46 -33.20 -4.86
C VAL A 104 2.32 -32.40 -4.22
N LYS A 105 2.33 -32.31 -2.91
CA LYS A 105 1.40 -31.44 -2.19
C LYS A 105 1.71 -29.98 -2.46
N ARG A 106 0.68 -29.21 -2.69
CA ARG A 106 0.74 -27.77 -2.91
C ARG A 106 -0.17 -27.05 -1.93
N GLY A 107 0.19 -25.82 -1.63
CA GLY A 107 -0.61 -24.96 -0.76
C GLY A 107 -0.47 -23.51 -1.19
N ILE A 108 -1.47 -22.72 -0.85
CA ILE A 108 -1.41 -21.27 -1.03
C ILE A 108 -0.49 -20.73 0.06
N THR A 109 0.61 -20.10 -0.37
CA THR A 109 1.60 -19.51 0.53
C THR A 109 1.35 -18.04 0.76
N GLU A 110 0.74 -17.38 -0.23
CA GLU A 110 0.47 -15.95 -0.16
C GLU A 110 -0.75 -15.60 -1.03
N LEU A 111 -1.59 -14.70 -0.54
CA LEU A 111 -2.67 -14.10 -1.31
C LEU A 111 -2.36 -12.61 -1.48
N VAL A 112 -1.87 -12.25 -2.66
CA VAL A 112 -1.50 -10.87 -2.98
C VAL A 112 -2.70 -10.14 -3.56
N THR A 113 -3.02 -8.98 -2.98
CA THR A 113 -4.10 -8.11 -3.44
C THR A 113 -3.61 -6.68 -3.58
N PRO A 114 -4.31 -5.80 -4.30
CA PRO A 114 -3.88 -4.41 -4.45
C PRO A 114 -3.66 -3.66 -3.14
N GLY A 115 -4.46 -3.96 -2.10
CA GLY A 115 -4.38 -3.32 -0.79
C GLY A 115 -3.28 -3.87 0.12
N VAL A 116 -2.82 -5.11 -0.10
CA VAL A 116 -1.80 -5.77 0.75
C VAL A 116 -0.50 -6.09 0.02
N ALA A 117 -0.26 -5.47 -1.14
CA ALA A 117 1.00 -5.62 -1.85
C ALA A 117 2.15 -5.00 -1.06
N ILE A 118 3.22 -5.78 -0.82
CA ILE A 118 4.42 -5.34 -0.07
C ILE A 118 5.63 -5.19 -1.00
N ASN A 119 5.69 -5.96 -2.10
CA ASN A 119 6.87 -6.02 -2.95
C ASN A 119 7.15 -4.69 -3.66
N GLY A 120 8.39 -4.24 -3.61
CA GLY A 120 8.86 -2.98 -4.16
C GLY A 120 8.58 -2.74 -5.63
N ASN A 121 8.53 -3.79 -6.43
CA ASN A 121 8.19 -3.71 -7.85
C ASN A 121 6.70 -3.43 -8.11
N MET A 122 5.85 -3.58 -7.07
CA MET A 122 4.39 -3.35 -7.13
C MET A 122 4.01 -1.96 -6.69
N LEU A 123 4.79 -1.35 -5.80
CA LEU A 123 4.48 -0.10 -5.12
C LEU A 123 5.24 1.06 -5.75
N ASP A 124 4.58 2.21 -5.83
CA ASP A 124 5.27 3.47 -5.91
C ASP A 124 5.65 3.89 -4.48
N TYR A 125 6.93 3.81 -4.15
CA TYR A 125 7.41 4.16 -2.80
C TYR A 125 7.12 5.61 -2.40
N ARG A 126 6.83 6.49 -3.36
CA ARG A 126 6.49 7.89 -3.11
C ARG A 126 5.04 8.08 -2.67
N GLU A 127 4.20 7.04 -2.83
CA GLU A 127 2.81 7.03 -2.40
C GLU A 127 2.57 5.97 -1.32
N ASN A 128 1.53 6.18 -0.51
CA ASN A 128 1.05 5.16 0.41
C ASN A 128 0.18 4.15 -0.34
N ASN A 129 0.28 2.88 0.05
CA ASN A 129 -0.61 1.82 -0.44
C ASN A 129 -1.61 1.44 0.66
N PHE A 130 -2.71 2.20 0.75
CA PHE A 130 -3.69 1.97 1.79
C PHE A 130 -4.67 0.84 1.44
N LEU A 131 -4.81 -0.08 2.39
CA LEU A 131 -5.96 -0.95 2.54
C LEU A 131 -6.97 -0.23 3.43
N GLY A 132 -8.21 -0.07 2.97
CA GLY A 132 -9.30 0.54 3.72
C GLY A 132 -10.26 -0.49 4.29
N ALA A 133 -10.98 -0.17 5.36
CA ALA A 133 -12.14 -0.91 5.82
C ALA A 133 -13.22 0.07 6.28
N VAL A 134 -14.48 -0.24 5.96
CA VAL A 134 -15.63 0.58 6.36
C VAL A 134 -16.64 -0.28 7.08
N HIS A 135 -17.06 0.16 8.27
CA HIS A 135 -18.13 -0.45 9.04
C HIS A 135 -19.29 0.54 9.23
N PHE A 136 -20.50 0.07 8.95
CA PHE A 136 -21.73 0.86 9.08
C PHE A 136 -22.40 0.61 10.43
N GLY A 137 -22.20 1.49 11.37
CA GLY A 137 -22.96 1.48 12.62
C GLY A 137 -24.37 2.06 12.47
N LYS A 138 -25.10 2.14 13.60
CA LYS A 138 -26.47 2.68 13.65
C LYS A 138 -26.51 4.18 13.36
N ASN A 139 -25.64 4.96 13.99
CA ASN A 139 -25.65 6.44 13.94
C ASN A 139 -24.39 7.03 13.28
N ALA A 140 -23.33 6.27 13.18
CA ALA A 140 -22.06 6.69 12.62
C ALA A 140 -21.41 5.54 11.85
N CYS A 141 -20.49 5.87 10.95
CA CYS A 141 -19.66 4.91 10.25
C CYS A 141 -18.23 4.96 10.77
N GLY A 142 -17.59 3.82 10.88
CA GLY A 142 -16.16 3.70 11.17
C GLY A 142 -15.38 3.44 9.90
N VAL A 143 -14.18 4.00 9.81
CA VAL A 143 -13.22 3.72 8.75
C VAL A 143 -11.84 3.49 9.34
N ALA A 144 -11.10 2.59 8.73
CA ALA A 144 -9.69 2.38 9.04
C ALA A 144 -8.88 2.31 7.74
N PHE A 145 -7.63 2.75 7.81
CA PHE A 145 -6.67 2.71 6.72
C PHE A 145 -5.36 2.15 7.23
N LEU A 146 -4.82 1.16 6.56
CA LEU A 146 -3.53 0.56 6.86
C LEU A 146 -2.65 0.55 5.62
N ASP A 147 -1.46 1.10 5.74
CA ASP A 147 -0.38 0.87 4.80
C ASP A 147 0.57 -0.16 5.40
N ILE A 148 0.52 -1.39 4.88
CA ILE A 148 1.31 -2.51 5.41
C ILE A 148 2.79 -2.26 5.23
N SER A 149 3.20 -1.59 4.14
CA SER A 149 4.61 -1.35 3.85
C SER A 149 5.28 -0.40 4.84
N THR A 150 4.51 0.53 5.41
CA THR A 150 5.00 1.54 6.35
C THR A 150 4.60 1.28 7.80
N GLY A 151 3.62 0.42 8.03
CA GLY A 151 3.00 0.20 9.33
C GLY A 151 2.10 1.34 9.78
N GLU A 152 1.77 2.29 8.89
CA GLU A 152 0.88 3.40 9.21
C GLU A 152 -0.56 2.92 9.30
N PHE A 153 -1.13 2.96 10.51
CA PHE A 153 -2.49 2.52 10.78
C PHE A 153 -3.31 3.67 11.35
N LEU A 154 -4.33 4.09 10.60
CA LEU A 154 -5.16 5.25 10.88
C LEU A 154 -6.62 4.83 11.00
N THR A 155 -7.39 5.49 11.87
CA THR A 155 -8.82 5.22 12.01
C THR A 155 -9.61 6.48 12.32
N ALA A 156 -10.88 6.49 11.89
CA ALA A 156 -11.83 7.55 12.17
C ALA A 156 -13.25 7.02 12.34
N GLU A 157 -14.09 7.79 12.99
CA GLU A 157 -15.52 7.53 13.12
C GLU A 157 -16.28 8.84 12.90
N GLY A 158 -17.37 8.81 12.13
CA GLY A 158 -18.16 9.98 11.84
C GLY A 158 -19.33 9.72 10.89
N THR A 159 -19.83 10.77 10.26
CA THR A 159 -20.91 10.70 9.27
C THR A 159 -20.43 10.06 7.96
N ILE A 160 -21.36 9.57 7.15
CA ILE A 160 -21.05 9.01 5.81
C ILE A 160 -20.31 10.03 4.96
N ASP A 161 -20.72 11.30 4.96
CA ASP A 161 -20.06 12.37 4.19
C ASP A 161 -18.62 12.62 4.64
N TYR A 162 -18.35 12.46 5.94
CA TYR A 162 -17.00 12.56 6.47
C TYR A 162 -16.13 11.39 6.01
N ILE A 163 -16.67 10.18 6.08
CA ILE A 163 -15.98 8.97 5.62
C ILE A 163 -15.72 9.01 4.12
N ASP A 164 -16.67 9.51 3.29
CA ASP A 164 -16.47 9.67 1.85
C ASP A 164 -15.28 10.59 1.55
N LYS A 165 -15.17 11.71 2.25
CA LYS A 165 -14.01 12.62 2.12
C LYS A 165 -12.70 11.95 2.51
N LEU A 166 -12.69 11.14 3.57
CA LEU A 166 -11.49 10.39 3.98
C LEU A 166 -11.12 9.35 2.92
N LEU A 167 -12.09 8.57 2.43
CA LEU A 167 -11.85 7.59 1.37
C LEU A 167 -11.31 8.26 0.10
N ALA A 168 -11.85 9.42 -0.27
CA ALA A 168 -11.36 10.18 -1.42
C ALA A 168 -9.92 10.67 -1.25
N ASN A 169 -9.56 11.14 -0.05
CA ASN A 169 -8.24 11.72 0.22
C ASN A 169 -7.15 10.65 0.44
N PHE A 170 -7.48 9.54 1.11
CA PHE A 170 -6.55 8.43 1.30
C PHE A 170 -6.47 7.52 0.07
N SER A 171 -7.50 7.53 -0.78
CA SER A 171 -7.57 6.75 -2.03
C SER A 171 -7.12 5.29 -1.86
N PRO A 172 -7.75 4.52 -0.95
CA PRO A 172 -7.34 3.15 -0.69
C PRO A 172 -7.42 2.32 -1.97
N LYS A 173 -6.45 1.44 -2.17
CA LYS A 173 -6.40 0.55 -3.35
C LYS A 173 -7.43 -0.57 -3.27
N GLU A 174 -7.85 -0.91 -2.06
CA GLU A 174 -8.88 -1.92 -1.78
C GLU A 174 -9.65 -1.51 -0.52
N VAL A 175 -10.95 -1.77 -0.47
CA VAL A 175 -11.82 -1.45 0.67
C VAL A 175 -12.54 -2.71 1.13
N LEU A 176 -12.38 -3.03 2.39
CA LEU A 176 -13.07 -4.14 3.05
C LEU A 176 -14.45 -3.67 3.52
N VAL A 177 -15.46 -4.47 3.21
CA VAL A 177 -16.85 -4.18 3.57
C VAL A 177 -17.49 -5.44 4.09
N GLU A 178 -18.37 -5.31 5.07
CA GLU A 178 -19.22 -6.40 5.53
C GLU A 178 -20.13 -6.89 4.40
N ARG A 179 -20.25 -8.21 4.21
CA ARG A 179 -21.05 -8.79 3.11
C ARG A 179 -22.49 -8.29 3.11
N SER A 180 -23.11 -8.22 4.28
CA SER A 180 -24.47 -7.71 4.46
C SER A 180 -24.62 -6.24 4.09
N CYS A 181 -23.55 -5.45 4.19
CA CYS A 181 -23.56 -4.00 3.95
C CYS A 181 -23.05 -3.57 2.58
N LYS A 182 -22.66 -4.51 1.69
CA LYS A 182 -22.11 -4.20 0.36
C LYS A 182 -23.02 -3.29 -0.47
N LYS A 183 -24.32 -3.59 -0.55
CA LYS A 183 -25.29 -2.76 -1.28
C LYS A 183 -25.37 -1.34 -0.71
N ARG A 184 -25.37 -1.21 0.61
CA ARG A 184 -25.38 0.08 1.30
C ARG A 184 -24.11 0.87 0.98
N PHE A 185 -22.95 0.21 0.96
CA PHE A 185 -21.68 0.83 0.57
C PHE A 185 -21.76 1.40 -0.84
N ASP A 186 -22.18 0.61 -1.83
CA ASP A 186 -22.27 1.02 -3.24
C ASP A 186 -23.27 2.17 -3.47
N GLN A 187 -24.30 2.30 -2.62
CA GLN A 187 -25.26 3.40 -2.66
C GLN A 187 -24.79 4.65 -1.93
N SER A 188 -23.97 4.50 -0.87
CA SER A 188 -23.54 5.61 -0.02
C SER A 188 -22.33 6.35 -0.59
N PHE A 189 -21.47 5.68 -1.34
CA PHE A 189 -20.23 6.26 -1.88
C PHE A 189 -20.29 6.37 -3.41
N THR A 190 -20.06 7.57 -3.92
CA THR A 190 -20.14 7.85 -5.39
C THR A 190 -18.94 7.30 -6.15
N ALA A 191 -17.80 7.15 -5.47
CA ALA A 191 -16.60 6.60 -6.07
C ALA A 191 -16.65 5.07 -6.12
N LYS A 192 -16.20 4.50 -7.25
CA LYS A 192 -16.04 3.05 -7.37
C LYS A 192 -14.72 2.65 -6.76
N TYR A 193 -14.77 1.90 -5.68
CA TYR A 193 -13.61 1.29 -5.03
C TYR A 193 -13.55 -0.20 -5.39
N LEU A 194 -12.35 -0.74 -5.44
CA LEU A 194 -12.19 -2.19 -5.43
C LEU A 194 -12.57 -2.68 -4.04
N THR A 195 -13.66 -3.42 -3.93
CA THR A 195 -14.17 -3.87 -2.64
C THR A 195 -13.98 -5.37 -2.44
N PHE A 196 -13.72 -5.76 -1.20
CA PHE A 196 -13.73 -7.14 -0.77
C PHE A 196 -14.76 -7.33 0.36
N GLU A 197 -15.57 -8.38 0.25
CA GLU A 197 -16.62 -8.69 1.21
C GLU A 197 -16.08 -9.63 2.29
N LEU A 198 -16.09 -9.16 3.53
CA LEU A 198 -15.77 -9.95 4.70
C LEU A 198 -17.02 -10.62 5.27
N ASP A 199 -16.83 -11.77 5.89
CA ASP A 199 -17.88 -12.44 6.63
C ASP A 199 -18.27 -11.62 7.87
N ASP A 200 -19.56 -11.58 8.20
CA ASP A 200 -20.15 -10.71 9.23
C ASP A 200 -19.52 -10.91 10.62
N TRP A 201 -19.06 -12.13 10.95
CA TRP A 201 -18.39 -12.39 12.23
C TRP A 201 -17.06 -11.65 12.42
N MET A 202 -16.35 -11.34 11.33
CA MET A 202 -15.09 -10.58 11.35
C MET A 202 -15.32 -9.09 11.62
N MET A 203 -16.54 -8.63 11.42
CA MET A 203 -16.97 -7.24 11.60
C MET A 203 -17.74 -7.06 12.92
N THR A 204 -17.47 -7.90 13.95
CA THR A 204 -18.05 -7.78 15.27
C THR A 204 -17.15 -7.00 16.22
N GLY A 205 -17.76 -6.24 17.16
CA GLY A 205 -17.02 -5.38 18.08
C GLY A 205 -16.09 -6.15 19.02
N GLU A 206 -16.53 -7.30 19.55
CA GLU A 206 -15.75 -8.12 20.48
C GLU A 206 -14.53 -8.72 19.79
N ALA A 207 -14.74 -9.40 18.67
CA ALA A 207 -13.64 -10.02 17.91
C ALA A 207 -12.61 -8.99 17.43
N ALA A 208 -13.08 -7.83 16.94
CA ALA A 208 -12.22 -6.75 16.50
C ALA A 208 -11.38 -6.17 17.65
N HIS A 209 -12.00 -5.94 18.80
CA HIS A 209 -11.33 -5.43 19.99
C HIS A 209 -10.24 -6.39 20.47
N ASP A 210 -10.55 -7.67 20.61
CA ASP A 210 -9.60 -8.68 21.07
C ASP A 210 -8.44 -8.86 20.10
N ARG A 211 -8.71 -8.80 18.78
CA ARG A 211 -7.68 -8.89 17.75
C ARG A 211 -6.71 -7.70 17.80
N LEU A 212 -7.21 -6.48 18.05
CA LEU A 212 -6.40 -5.28 18.24
C LEU A 212 -5.56 -5.34 19.50
N LEU A 213 -6.13 -5.77 20.64
CA LEU A 213 -5.38 -5.96 21.88
C LEU A 213 -4.23 -6.94 21.70
N LYS A 214 -4.48 -8.04 20.99
CA LYS A 214 -3.46 -9.05 20.68
C LYS A 214 -2.36 -8.47 19.77
N GLN A 215 -2.72 -7.66 18.75
CA GLN A 215 -1.75 -7.07 17.83
C GLN A 215 -0.82 -6.09 18.52
N PHE A 216 -1.36 -5.24 19.40
CA PHE A 216 -0.59 -4.19 20.07
C PHE A 216 -0.01 -4.63 21.43
N GLU A 217 -0.23 -5.89 21.82
CA GLU A 217 0.21 -6.44 23.12
C GLU A 217 -0.21 -5.58 24.31
N THR A 218 -1.44 -5.03 24.26
CA THR A 218 -1.96 -4.12 25.26
C THR A 218 -3.20 -4.68 25.95
N LYS A 219 -3.48 -4.19 27.17
CA LYS A 219 -4.70 -4.55 27.92
C LYS A 219 -5.88 -3.61 27.63
N SER A 220 -5.65 -2.48 26.95
CA SER A 220 -6.68 -1.47 26.70
C SER A 220 -6.30 -0.59 25.50
N LEU A 221 -7.30 -0.21 24.71
CA LEU A 221 -7.15 0.70 23.58
C LEU A 221 -7.18 2.19 23.97
N LYS A 222 -7.31 2.52 25.29
CA LYS A 222 -7.34 3.91 25.79
C LYS A 222 -6.10 4.70 25.40
N GLY A 223 -4.92 4.07 25.40
CA GLY A 223 -3.67 4.71 25.01
C GLY A 223 -3.64 5.23 23.58
N PHE A 224 -4.44 4.65 22.69
CA PHE A 224 -4.58 5.08 21.29
C PHE A 224 -5.70 6.13 21.10
N GLY A 225 -6.49 6.42 22.13
CA GLY A 225 -7.59 7.40 22.08
C GLY A 225 -8.78 6.95 21.23
N VAL A 226 -8.97 5.65 21.03
CA VAL A 226 -10.02 5.05 20.18
C VAL A 226 -11.06 4.26 20.98
N ASP A 227 -10.94 4.16 22.29
CA ASP A 227 -11.77 3.33 23.17
C ASP A 227 -13.28 3.62 23.08
N LYS A 228 -13.67 4.84 22.71
CA LYS A 228 -15.07 5.25 22.53
C LYS A 228 -15.58 5.14 21.10
N MET A 229 -14.72 4.77 20.16
CA MET A 229 -15.00 4.74 18.72
C MET A 229 -15.30 3.31 18.27
N HIS A 230 -16.50 2.81 18.65
CA HIS A 230 -16.85 1.41 18.44
C HIS A 230 -16.78 0.98 16.95
N ASN A 231 -17.31 1.82 16.04
CA ASN A 231 -17.31 1.48 14.62
C ASN A 231 -15.90 1.55 14.01
N ALA A 232 -15.05 2.46 14.50
CA ALA A 232 -13.66 2.56 14.11
C ALA A 232 -12.84 1.35 14.58
N ILE A 233 -13.11 0.82 15.78
CA ILE A 233 -12.51 -0.41 16.31
C ILE A 233 -12.87 -1.60 15.41
N VAL A 234 -14.16 -1.74 15.03
CA VAL A 234 -14.61 -2.81 14.14
C VAL A 234 -13.89 -2.72 12.79
N ALA A 235 -13.86 -1.56 12.17
CA ALA A 235 -13.16 -1.36 10.89
C ALA A 235 -11.65 -1.69 11.01
N SER A 236 -11.00 -1.29 12.11
CA SER A 236 -9.58 -1.57 12.33
C SER A 236 -9.31 -3.07 12.55
N GLY A 237 -10.16 -3.74 13.32
CA GLY A 237 -10.07 -5.18 13.53
C GLY A 237 -10.29 -5.98 12.25
N ALA A 238 -11.22 -5.55 11.39
CA ALA A 238 -11.48 -6.14 10.10
C ALA A 238 -10.25 -6.17 9.20
N ILE A 239 -9.45 -5.11 9.19
CA ILE A 239 -8.17 -5.08 8.47
C ILE A 239 -7.22 -6.17 8.98
N LEU A 240 -7.07 -6.32 10.29
CA LEU A 240 -6.19 -7.35 10.86
C LEU A 240 -6.66 -8.76 10.54
N PHE A 241 -7.98 -9.02 10.59
CA PHE A 241 -8.53 -10.30 10.15
C PHE A 241 -8.28 -10.59 8.67
N TYR A 242 -8.36 -9.55 7.84
CA TYR A 242 -8.05 -9.69 6.43
C TYR A 242 -6.58 -10.03 6.19
N LEU A 243 -5.65 -9.47 6.97
CA LEU A 243 -4.24 -9.86 6.91
C LEU A 243 -4.03 -11.32 7.31
N ASP A 244 -4.75 -11.80 8.30
CA ASP A 244 -4.72 -13.22 8.68
C ASP A 244 -5.25 -14.12 7.54
N LEU A 245 -6.33 -13.71 6.85
CA LEU A 245 -6.88 -14.42 5.69
C LEU A 245 -5.92 -14.45 4.49
N THR A 246 -5.17 -13.36 4.28
CA THR A 246 -4.20 -13.24 3.19
C THR A 246 -2.83 -13.81 3.55
N GLN A 247 -2.71 -14.44 4.73
CA GLN A 247 -1.51 -15.09 5.25
C GLN A 247 -0.32 -14.15 5.46
N HIS A 248 -0.58 -12.86 5.68
CA HIS A 248 0.43 -11.91 6.06
C HIS A 248 0.72 -12.01 7.56
N THR A 249 1.67 -12.87 7.93
CA THR A 249 2.01 -13.15 9.34
C THR A 249 3.06 -12.21 9.92
N GLN A 250 3.86 -11.59 9.07
CA GLN A 250 4.95 -10.68 9.49
C GLN A 250 4.44 -9.24 9.63
N ILE A 251 3.57 -8.99 10.61
CA ILE A 251 2.95 -7.68 10.87
C ILE A 251 3.40 -7.05 12.20
N SER A 252 4.51 -7.50 12.76
CA SER A 252 5.06 -7.00 14.04
C SER A 252 5.47 -5.52 14.00
N HIS A 253 5.76 -4.98 12.81
CA HIS A 253 6.08 -3.57 12.61
C HIS A 253 4.85 -2.64 12.73
N ILE A 254 3.63 -3.17 12.71
CA ILE A 254 2.39 -2.41 12.96
C ILE A 254 2.19 -2.34 14.48
N THR A 255 2.73 -1.29 15.09
CA THR A 255 2.80 -1.12 16.54
C THR A 255 1.83 -0.10 17.12
N SER A 256 1.14 0.67 16.28
CA SER A 256 0.29 1.75 16.74
C SER A 256 -0.93 1.97 15.84
N LEU A 257 -2.01 2.45 16.43
CA LEU A 257 -3.22 2.89 15.76
C LEU A 257 -3.43 4.38 16.08
N ALA A 258 -3.49 5.22 15.06
CA ALA A 258 -3.66 6.66 15.24
C ALA A 258 -5.07 7.10 14.84
N ARG A 259 -5.66 7.96 15.68
CA ARG A 259 -6.95 8.57 15.37
C ARG A 259 -6.78 9.74 14.42
N ILE A 260 -7.59 9.80 13.36
CA ILE A 260 -7.74 10.98 12.50
C ILE A 260 -8.68 11.95 13.20
N GLU A 261 -8.17 13.12 13.61
CA GLU A 261 -8.96 14.15 14.27
C GLU A 261 -9.58 15.08 13.23
N GLU A 262 -10.91 15.09 13.19
CA GLU A 262 -11.71 15.85 12.24
C GLU A 262 -11.45 17.35 12.28
N GLU A 263 -11.23 17.92 13.46
CA GLU A 263 -11.10 19.37 13.67
C GLU A 263 -9.73 19.93 13.27
N LYS A 264 -8.73 19.07 13.11
CA LYS A 264 -7.33 19.50 12.85
C LYS A 264 -7.05 19.86 11.41
N PHE A 265 -7.89 19.44 10.46
CA PHE A 265 -7.60 19.58 9.04
C PHE A 265 -8.72 20.28 8.27
N VAL A 266 -8.32 21.05 7.25
CA VAL A 266 -9.25 21.55 6.24
C VAL A 266 -9.75 20.38 5.41
N ARG A 267 -11.06 20.23 5.28
CA ARG A 267 -11.71 19.15 4.54
C ARG A 267 -11.81 19.53 3.08
N LEU A 268 -11.03 18.87 2.25
CA LEU A 268 -11.17 18.97 0.81
C LEU A 268 -12.01 17.79 0.33
N ASP A 269 -13.05 18.07 -0.45
CA ASP A 269 -13.79 17.02 -1.13
C ASP A 269 -13.07 16.57 -2.41
N ARG A 270 -13.50 15.46 -2.98
CA ARG A 270 -12.93 14.88 -4.19
C ARG A 270 -12.93 15.84 -5.38
N PHE A 271 -14.01 16.60 -5.54
CA PHE A 271 -14.15 17.54 -6.65
C PHE A 271 -13.17 18.69 -6.51
N THR A 272 -13.00 19.23 -5.29
CA THR A 272 -12.02 20.26 -4.99
C THR A 272 -10.60 19.78 -5.25
N VAL A 273 -10.23 18.59 -4.76
CA VAL A 273 -8.89 18.01 -5.00
C VAL A 273 -8.62 17.86 -6.50
N ARG A 274 -9.60 17.34 -7.25
CA ARG A 274 -9.49 17.15 -8.70
C ARG A 274 -9.46 18.46 -9.46
N ASN A 275 -10.39 19.39 -9.19
CA ASN A 275 -10.51 20.66 -9.92
C ASN A 275 -9.31 21.59 -9.67
N LEU A 276 -8.69 21.50 -8.51
CA LEU A 276 -7.44 22.21 -8.19
C LEU A 276 -6.19 21.47 -8.66
N GLU A 277 -6.33 20.30 -9.27
CA GLU A 277 -5.22 19.45 -9.73
C GLU A 277 -4.13 19.30 -8.66
N LEU A 278 -4.55 19.03 -7.41
CA LEU A 278 -3.61 18.99 -6.29
C LEU A 278 -2.64 17.83 -6.39
N VAL A 279 -3.13 16.66 -6.82
CA VAL A 279 -2.38 15.39 -6.80
C VAL A 279 -2.22 14.81 -8.20
N GLU A 280 -3.28 14.85 -9.00
CA GLU A 280 -3.33 14.29 -10.36
C GLU A 280 -3.72 15.39 -11.35
N PRO A 281 -3.09 15.46 -12.53
CA PRO A 281 -3.50 16.39 -13.57
C PRO A 281 -4.80 15.92 -14.23
N MET A 282 -5.59 16.85 -14.79
CA MET A 282 -6.81 16.54 -15.54
C MET A 282 -6.51 16.10 -16.98
N CYS A 283 -5.37 16.52 -17.53
CA CYS A 283 -4.92 16.18 -18.87
C CYS A 283 -3.67 15.28 -18.80
N GLU A 284 -3.51 14.37 -19.76
CA GLU A 284 -2.38 13.42 -19.81
C GLU A 284 -1.01 14.12 -19.80
N ASP A 285 -0.88 15.26 -20.47
CA ASP A 285 0.36 16.07 -20.51
C ASP A 285 0.43 17.13 -19.38
N GLY A 286 -0.55 17.16 -18.50
CA GLY A 286 -0.66 18.11 -17.40
C GLY A 286 0.33 17.83 -16.26
N LYS A 287 0.49 18.84 -15.38
CA LYS A 287 1.26 18.69 -14.13
C LYS A 287 0.40 19.12 -12.96
N SER A 288 0.23 18.25 -12.00
CA SER A 288 -0.45 18.59 -10.75
C SER A 288 0.39 19.54 -9.89
N LEU A 289 -0.25 20.17 -8.91
CA LEU A 289 0.46 20.97 -7.91
C LEU A 289 1.57 20.14 -7.24
N LEU A 290 1.25 18.90 -6.85
CA LEU A 290 2.21 17.99 -6.21
C LEU A 290 3.41 17.72 -7.11
N ASN A 291 3.20 17.45 -8.40
CA ASN A 291 4.29 17.23 -9.36
C ASN A 291 5.25 18.44 -9.47
N VAL A 292 4.73 19.66 -9.32
CA VAL A 292 5.53 20.87 -9.41
C VAL A 292 6.34 21.13 -8.14
N ILE A 293 5.73 20.91 -6.96
CA ILE A 293 6.34 21.24 -5.67
C ILE A 293 7.17 20.08 -5.07
N ASP A 294 6.96 18.84 -5.53
CA ASP A 294 7.68 17.68 -4.98
C ASP A 294 9.13 17.68 -5.48
N ARG A 295 10.00 18.10 -4.59
CA ARG A 295 11.47 18.03 -4.73
C ARG A 295 12.09 17.22 -3.61
N THR A 296 11.33 16.30 -3.03
CA THR A 296 11.79 15.47 -1.95
C THR A 296 12.81 14.44 -2.45
N VAL A 297 13.82 14.19 -1.65
CA VAL A 297 14.90 13.24 -1.98
C VAL A 297 14.52 11.81 -1.59
N CYS A 298 13.70 11.64 -0.53
CA CYS A 298 13.35 10.34 -0.02
C CYS A 298 11.84 10.04 -0.13
N PRO A 299 11.45 8.77 -0.29
CA PRO A 299 10.04 8.36 -0.35
C PRO A 299 9.19 8.83 0.83
N MET A 300 9.73 8.80 2.05
CA MET A 300 9.03 9.29 3.24
C MET A 300 8.67 10.78 3.14
N GLY A 301 9.58 11.59 2.60
CA GLY A 301 9.33 13.01 2.35
C GLY A 301 8.23 13.24 1.32
N ALA A 302 8.21 12.45 0.25
CA ALA A 302 7.18 12.50 -0.79
C ALA A 302 5.79 12.18 -0.22
N ARG A 303 5.66 11.07 0.53
CA ARG A 303 4.40 10.69 1.20
C ARG A 303 3.92 11.76 2.18
N LEU A 304 4.83 12.34 2.96
CA LEU A 304 4.50 13.43 3.89
C LEU A 304 4.04 14.69 3.16
N LEU A 305 4.71 15.07 2.07
CA LEU A 305 4.33 16.22 1.26
C LEU A 305 2.95 16.03 0.63
N ARG A 306 2.66 14.85 0.08
CA ARG A 306 1.34 14.48 -0.44
C ARG A 306 0.27 14.62 0.65
N ARG A 307 0.55 14.12 1.85
CA ARG A 307 -0.36 14.26 2.99
C ARG A 307 -0.61 15.72 3.35
N TRP A 308 0.41 16.56 3.42
CA TRP A 308 0.24 17.98 3.72
C TRP A 308 -0.50 18.75 2.63
N THR A 309 -0.45 18.28 1.39
CA THR A 309 -1.22 18.86 0.29
C THR A 309 -2.71 18.57 0.44
N LEU A 310 -3.07 17.35 0.84
CA LEU A 310 -4.46 16.90 1.00
C LEU A 310 -5.06 17.28 2.37
N PHE A 311 -4.29 17.16 3.43
CA PHE A 311 -4.70 17.41 4.82
C PHE A 311 -4.01 18.67 5.37
N ARG A 312 -4.49 19.83 4.94
CA ARG A 312 -3.95 21.10 5.44
C ARG A 312 -4.45 21.34 6.86
N PRO A 313 -3.56 21.65 7.84
CA PRO A 313 -4.01 21.96 9.18
C PRO A 313 -4.93 23.18 9.16
N ALA A 314 -6.11 23.07 9.80
CA ALA A 314 -7.01 24.17 10.01
C ALA A 314 -6.32 25.15 10.95
N ARG A 315 -5.99 26.36 10.48
CA ARG A 315 -5.35 27.38 11.30
C ARG A 315 -6.31 27.86 12.38
N ARG A 316 -6.07 27.47 13.61
CA ARG A 316 -6.42 28.35 14.75
C ARG A 316 -5.24 29.32 14.94
N GLY A 317 -5.40 30.56 14.46
CA GLY A 317 -4.53 31.71 14.80
C GLY A 317 -3.02 31.53 14.54
N GLY A 318 -2.53 32.04 13.45
CA GLY A 318 -1.31 32.85 13.43
C GLY A 318 0.08 32.22 13.54
N ALA A 319 0.34 30.92 13.52
CA ALA A 319 1.67 30.41 13.88
C ALA A 319 2.46 29.61 12.81
N PHE A 320 2.04 29.51 11.56
CA PHE A 320 2.70 28.59 10.60
C PHE A 320 3.55 29.22 9.49
N LEU A 321 3.77 30.53 9.51
CA LEU A 321 4.76 31.21 8.65
C LEU A 321 5.53 32.26 9.45
N GLN A 322 6.14 31.88 10.56
CA GLN A 322 7.38 32.59 10.92
C GLN A 322 8.47 31.99 10.00
N ARG A 323 8.72 32.69 8.88
CA ARG A 323 10.05 32.64 8.28
C ARG A 323 11.05 32.79 9.44
N PRO A 324 12.11 31.95 9.52
CA PRO A 324 13.21 32.32 10.38
C PRO A 324 13.59 33.73 9.95
N ARG A 325 13.43 34.70 10.84
CA ARG A 325 13.99 36.03 10.67
C ARG A 325 15.48 35.79 10.47
N GLY A 326 15.93 35.88 9.24
CA GLY A 326 17.34 36.03 8.94
C GLY A 326 17.77 37.24 9.75
N THR A 327 18.64 37.02 10.70
CA THR A 327 19.42 38.10 11.28
C THR A 327 20.10 38.79 10.12
N ARG A 328 19.51 39.92 9.69
CA ARG A 328 20.23 40.93 8.91
C ARG A 328 21.35 41.42 9.81
N THR A 329 22.53 40.90 9.63
CA THR A 329 23.73 41.57 10.05
C THR A 329 23.94 42.68 9.02
N ASP A 330 23.49 43.90 9.36
CA ASP A 330 23.93 45.11 8.73
C ASP A 330 25.42 45.25 9.05
N SER A 331 26.27 44.77 8.18
CA SER A 331 27.67 45.13 8.12
C SER A 331 27.86 46.07 6.91
N THR A 332 27.77 47.36 7.17
CA THR A 332 28.31 48.39 6.34
C THR A 332 29.80 48.12 6.08
N PRO A 333 30.27 48.14 4.84
CA PRO A 333 31.71 48.12 4.56
C PRO A 333 32.25 49.53 4.69
N THR A 334 32.94 49.84 5.78
CA THR A 334 33.91 50.93 5.81
C THR A 334 35.22 50.44 5.21
N GLY A 335 35.69 51.19 4.27
CA GLY A 335 36.76 50.90 3.35
C GLY A 335 38.20 50.92 3.92
N THR A 336 39.07 50.78 2.95
CA THR A 336 40.52 51.06 2.90
C THR A 336 41.47 49.90 3.23
N GLY A 337 42.31 49.61 2.24
CA GLY A 337 43.68 49.14 2.52
C GLY A 337 44.19 48.01 1.63
N ARG A 338 44.61 48.31 0.43
CA ARG A 338 45.86 47.97 -0.31
C ARG A 338 46.64 46.67 0.03
N ARG A 339 46.90 45.98 -1.06
CA ARG A 339 48.19 45.43 -1.59
C ARG A 339 48.55 43.96 -1.37
N HIS A 340 48.81 43.37 -2.55
CA HIS A 340 49.92 42.48 -2.98
C HIS A 340 50.11 41.10 -2.36
N GLY A 341 50.23 40.13 -3.27
CA GLY A 341 51.02 38.92 -3.06
C GLY A 341 50.62 37.77 -3.96
N GLU A 342 51.47 37.54 -4.89
CA GLU A 342 51.61 36.60 -5.97
C GLU A 342 51.46 35.12 -5.59
N ALA A 343 51.00 34.37 -6.57
CA ALA A 343 51.52 33.12 -7.15
C ALA A 343 51.54 31.83 -6.29
N GLY A 344 51.02 30.79 -6.88
CA GLY A 344 51.25 29.41 -6.51
C GLY A 344 50.35 28.42 -7.27
N VAL A 345 50.78 28.07 -8.47
CA VAL A 345 50.31 26.94 -9.27
C VAL A 345 50.80 25.69 -8.60
N GLU A 346 49.91 24.71 -8.34
CA GLU A 346 50.26 23.29 -8.54
C GLU A 346 49.07 22.39 -8.76
N SER A 347 49.25 21.56 -9.74
CA SER A 347 48.44 20.52 -10.32
C SER A 347 48.25 19.32 -9.44
N GLY A 348 47.19 18.56 -9.63
CA GLY A 348 47.26 17.14 -9.43
C GLY A 348 46.02 16.45 -8.87
N GLY A 349 45.42 15.61 -9.65
CA GLY A 349 44.84 14.37 -9.17
C GLY A 349 43.32 14.26 -9.20
N GLY A 350 42.83 13.73 -10.30
CA GLY A 350 41.48 13.19 -10.39
C GLY A 350 41.28 12.03 -9.42
N LYS A 351 40.11 11.98 -8.82
CA LYS A 351 39.56 10.74 -8.25
C LYS A 351 38.06 10.68 -8.48
N ASN A 352 37.70 9.59 -9.10
CA ASN A 352 36.42 9.03 -9.44
C ASN A 352 35.25 9.37 -8.50
N LEU A 353 34.15 9.80 -9.11
CA LEU A 353 32.82 9.77 -8.54
C LEU A 353 32.40 8.30 -8.38
N ALA A 354 32.28 7.86 -7.15
CA ALA A 354 31.56 6.65 -6.79
C ALA A 354 30.07 7.00 -6.71
N THR A 355 29.28 6.31 -7.50
CA THR A 355 27.82 6.32 -7.52
C THR A 355 27.28 5.91 -6.16
N GLY A 356 26.40 6.76 -5.59
CA GLY A 356 25.87 6.60 -4.22
C GLY A 356 24.66 5.68 -4.12
N ASP A 357 24.84 4.38 -4.29
CA ASP A 357 23.77 3.36 -4.11
C ASP A 357 23.71 2.76 -2.68
N GLY A 358 24.44 3.31 -1.74
CA GLY A 358 24.53 2.77 -0.37
C GLY A 358 23.73 3.49 0.71
N ALA A 359 22.99 4.55 0.39
CA ALA A 359 22.31 5.37 1.39
C ALA A 359 20.87 4.92 1.72
N ASP A 360 20.21 4.19 0.82
CA ASP A 360 18.79 3.82 0.97
C ASP A 360 18.56 2.63 1.92
N GLU A 361 19.51 1.71 2.01
CA GLU A 361 19.36 0.50 2.84
C GLU A 361 19.43 0.76 4.36
N LYS A 362 20.08 1.86 4.79
CA LYS A 362 20.21 2.19 6.22
C LYS A 362 19.05 3.02 6.78
N CYS A 363 18.19 3.57 5.95
CA CYS A 363 17.07 4.39 6.40
C CYS A 363 15.82 3.55 6.73
N SER A 364 15.70 2.35 6.17
CA SER A 364 14.53 1.45 6.31
C SER A 364 14.47 0.71 7.66
N GLN A 365 15.55 0.63 8.43
CA GLN A 365 15.64 -0.31 9.57
C GLN A 365 15.44 0.29 10.97
N ARG A 366 15.06 1.57 11.12
CA ARG A 366 14.83 2.15 12.46
C ARG A 366 13.52 2.91 12.53
N GLY A 367 12.51 2.27 13.13
CA GLY A 367 11.25 2.89 13.52
C GLY A 367 11.48 4.08 14.48
N GLY A 368 11.10 5.26 14.06
CA GLY A 368 11.12 6.48 14.87
C GLY A 368 9.79 7.22 14.77
N THR A 369 9.42 7.96 15.81
CA THR A 369 8.21 8.79 15.84
C THR A 369 8.30 9.93 14.80
N ASP A 370 7.15 10.47 14.39
CA ASP A 370 7.06 11.60 13.42
C ASP A 370 7.96 12.79 13.77
N GLN A 371 8.23 13.02 15.07
CA GLN A 371 9.14 14.08 15.52
C GLN A 371 10.62 13.77 15.24
N ASP A 372 11.01 12.49 15.31
CA ASP A 372 12.37 12.06 14.99
C ASP A 372 12.64 12.08 13.48
N VAL A 373 11.62 11.78 12.69
CA VAL A 373 11.64 11.91 11.22
C VAL A 373 11.80 13.38 10.81
N LEU A 374 11.06 14.26 11.45
CA LEU A 374 11.16 15.71 11.22
C LEU A 374 12.52 16.29 11.63
N ARG A 375 13.12 15.80 12.72
CA ARG A 375 14.49 16.18 13.12
C ARG A 375 15.52 15.74 12.10
N ARG A 376 15.42 14.51 11.59
CA ARG A 376 16.34 13.97 10.56
C ARG A 376 16.17 14.64 9.22
N CYS A 377 14.94 14.96 8.78
CA CYS A 377 14.71 15.78 7.59
C CYS A 377 15.31 17.19 7.71
N ARG A 378 15.30 17.81 8.89
CA ARG A 378 15.99 19.08 9.13
C ARG A 378 17.51 18.96 9.03
N GLN A 379 18.10 17.86 9.50
CA GLN A 379 19.54 17.59 9.37
C GLN A 379 19.96 17.30 7.93
N CYS A 380 19.15 16.54 7.17
CA CYS A 380 19.37 16.35 5.73
C CYS A 380 19.25 17.66 4.94
N ARG A 381 18.32 18.55 5.30
CA ARG A 381 18.19 19.89 4.70
C ARG A 381 19.43 20.75 4.95
N ALA A 382 19.98 20.70 6.16
CA ALA A 382 21.20 21.43 6.49
C ALA A 382 22.45 20.90 5.77
N ALA A 383 22.50 19.59 5.50
CA ALA A 383 23.60 18.96 4.77
C ALA A 383 23.56 19.26 3.25
N VAL A 384 22.36 19.39 2.67
CA VAL A 384 22.19 19.73 1.24
C VAL A 384 22.52 21.19 0.99
N VAL A 385 22.13 22.10 1.89
CA VAL A 385 22.45 23.54 1.76
C VAL A 385 23.95 23.82 1.89
N ARG A 386 24.69 22.98 2.64
CA ARG A 386 26.16 23.12 2.77
C ARG A 386 26.96 22.56 1.59
N ARG A 387 26.33 21.86 0.64
CA ARG A 387 27.00 21.32 -0.57
C ARG A 387 26.71 22.13 -1.83
N THR A 388 25.86 23.14 -1.74
CA THR A 388 25.49 24.03 -2.85
C THR A 388 25.95 25.48 -2.66
N THR A 389 26.73 25.75 -1.64
CA THR A 389 27.54 26.93 -1.44
C THR A 389 29.04 26.54 -1.41
#